data_13632f4b9069c916c1105b3940c83e83
#
_entry.id   13632f4b9069c916c1105b3940c83e83
#
_cell.length_a   1.000
_cell.length_b   1.000
_cell.length_c   1.000
_cell.angle_alpha   90.00
_cell.angle_beta   90.00
_cell.angle_gamma   90.00
#
_symmetry.space_group_name_H-M   'P 1'
#
loop_
_entity.id
_entity.type
_entity.pdbx_description
1 polymer ?
#
loop_
_entity_poly.entity_id
_entity_poly.type
_entity_poly.pdbx_seq_one_letter_code
_entity_poly.pdbx_strand_id
1 'polypeptide(L)'
;RDAYALKDKEGQIEYSYYKDIYGRDSVVADTSEKGMSSVNGFEIWQANQKLSYTFNENFRISLNGTYYNNDVLEYVEQKEKDRFSNYSINPRVYYAINDSHILDFSYVFENYEKRYVYTTSLPSKKVFGDLTNTVRLNYTGYIHEKHTLTAGIEVNTQKLQHYWFDNGSGKKFDAQTYVLYLQEDYEVSDSFSVLAGVRSDCHSKYGFHASPKISLMYKYGVLTLRGGYGMGFRIPSLKELHSEYDMGGQGFFMIYGNEDLEPEISHQGTFSAEVTKGIFNGSVSGYYTRFFDEIALGLTSDGKDQQYYNADDATRTGVDVMAQFRFKNGLTLKGAYAYIDVHSEVDGYNMASDRPHSLTFTANYSKTFGKVALSAALNGRWMSSVETWYKNSAGGYVKNEYESRTFCSLNLGARFPRGFRFTAGIDNLFDFKDKNVTADQSVTPQRGIGFIGTLSVNIADLLKL
;
A
#
# COMPACT_ATOMS: atom_id res chain seq x y z
N ARG A 1 -18.00 -1.15 17.19
CA ARG A 1 -18.59 -2.43 16.74
C ARG A 1 -18.21 -3.50 17.75
N ASP A 2 -19.18 -4.24 18.27
CA ASP A 2 -18.94 -5.36 19.17
C ASP A 2 -18.38 -6.57 18.43
N ALA A 3 -17.62 -7.41 19.10
CA ALA A 3 -17.20 -8.69 18.60
C ALA A 3 -18.39 -9.64 18.50
N TYR A 4 -18.43 -10.48 17.50
CA TYR A 4 -19.52 -11.47 17.32
C TYR A 4 -19.02 -12.73 16.60
N ALA A 5 -19.76 -13.83 16.77
CA ALA A 5 -19.51 -15.06 16.05
C ALA A 5 -20.44 -15.20 14.85
N LEU A 6 -19.90 -15.70 13.75
CA LEU A 6 -20.66 -16.16 12.59
C LEU A 6 -20.87 -17.66 12.71
N LYS A 7 -22.14 -18.11 12.67
CA LYS A 7 -22.44 -19.53 12.54
C LYS A 7 -22.19 -19.98 11.12
N ASP A 8 -21.30 -20.94 10.93
CA ASP A 8 -21.16 -21.64 9.67
C ASP A 8 -22.28 -22.69 9.52
N LYS A 9 -22.85 -22.84 8.32
CA LYS A 9 -24.00 -23.72 8.08
C LYS A 9 -23.63 -25.19 7.97
N GLU A 10 -22.36 -25.51 7.72
CA GLU A 10 -21.90 -26.89 7.55
C GLU A 10 -20.62 -27.11 8.38
N GLY A 11 -20.82 -27.72 9.56
CA GLY A 11 -19.68 -28.09 10.41
C GLY A 11 -18.82 -29.14 9.75
N GLN A 12 -17.67 -28.80 9.23
CA GLN A 12 -16.61 -29.74 8.88
C GLN A 12 -15.80 -30.07 10.14
N ILE A 13 -15.51 -31.36 10.32
CA ILE A 13 -14.56 -31.79 11.36
C ILE A 13 -13.19 -31.52 10.77
N GLU A 14 -12.45 -30.58 11.35
CA GLU A 14 -11.04 -30.38 11.01
C GLU A 14 -10.20 -31.45 11.69
N TYR A 15 -9.33 -32.09 10.91
CA TYR A 15 -8.38 -33.06 11.42
C TYR A 15 -6.99 -32.43 11.38
N SER A 16 -6.39 -32.22 12.56
CA SER A 16 -4.99 -31.81 12.66
C SER A 16 -4.10 -33.04 12.71
N TYR A 17 -3.17 -33.12 11.77
CA TYR A 17 -2.16 -34.18 11.68
C TYR A 17 -0.84 -33.66 12.31
N TYR A 18 -0.30 -34.39 13.28
CA TYR A 18 0.97 -34.05 13.88
C TYR A 18 1.74 -35.32 14.27
N LYS A 19 3.04 -35.21 14.41
CA LYS A 19 3.84 -36.26 15.00
C LYS A 19 3.94 -36.07 16.51
N ASP A 20 3.58 -37.09 17.26
CA ASP A 20 3.74 -37.06 18.72
C ASP A 20 5.23 -37.02 19.12
N ILE A 21 5.48 -36.80 20.40
CA ILE A 21 6.87 -36.74 20.96
C ILE A 21 7.71 -38.01 20.70
N TYR A 22 7.09 -39.11 20.25
CA TYR A 22 7.72 -40.36 19.87
C TYR A 22 7.85 -40.52 18.34
N GLY A 23 7.51 -39.50 17.55
CA GLY A 23 7.59 -39.52 16.10
C GLY A 23 6.47 -40.32 15.41
N ARG A 24 5.39 -40.69 16.11
CA ARG A 24 4.25 -41.42 15.56
C ARG A 24 3.24 -40.41 14.98
N ASP A 25 2.68 -40.75 13.82
CA ASP A 25 1.61 -39.93 13.22
C ASP A 25 0.35 -39.98 14.10
N SER A 26 -0.09 -38.86 14.54
CA SER A 26 -1.27 -38.67 15.38
C SER A 26 -2.25 -37.73 14.69
N VAL A 27 -3.54 -38.06 14.79
CA VAL A 27 -4.63 -37.27 14.22
C VAL A 27 -5.52 -36.85 15.37
N VAL A 28 -5.71 -35.55 15.54
CA VAL A 28 -6.70 -35.00 16.45
C VAL A 28 -7.84 -34.44 15.62
N ALA A 29 -9.05 -34.96 15.86
CA ALA A 29 -10.26 -34.34 15.36
C ALA A 29 -10.59 -33.14 16.26
N ASP A 30 -10.53 -31.95 15.73
CA ASP A 30 -11.02 -30.77 16.44
C ASP A 30 -12.56 -30.83 16.46
N THR A 31 -13.09 -31.22 17.61
CA THR A 31 -14.52 -31.27 17.87
C THR A 31 -15.01 -30.01 18.59
N SER A 32 -14.14 -29.00 18.78
CA SER A 32 -14.50 -27.75 19.41
C SER A 32 -15.54 -27.04 18.55
N GLU A 33 -16.61 -26.64 19.18
CA GLU A 33 -17.83 -25.98 18.69
C GLU A 33 -17.86 -25.69 17.18
N LYS A 34 -18.44 -26.65 16.44
CA LYS A 34 -18.62 -26.62 14.99
C LYS A 34 -19.18 -25.27 14.53
N GLY A 35 -18.47 -24.62 13.63
CA GLY A 35 -19.03 -23.60 12.77
C GLY A 35 -19.18 -22.21 13.36
N MET A 36 -18.24 -21.73 14.19
CA MET A 36 -18.22 -20.33 14.60
C MET A 36 -16.89 -19.65 14.21
N SER A 37 -16.96 -18.81 13.19
CA SER A 37 -15.88 -17.85 12.94
C SER A 37 -16.07 -16.64 13.85
N SER A 38 -15.08 -16.31 14.65
CA SER A 38 -15.10 -15.09 15.47
C SER A 38 -14.84 -13.85 14.60
N VAL A 39 -15.58 -12.80 14.83
CA VAL A 39 -15.33 -11.48 14.25
C VAL A 39 -15.01 -10.51 15.37
N ASN A 40 -13.80 -9.97 15.34
CA ASN A 40 -13.33 -9.03 16.36
C ASN A 40 -14.17 -7.75 16.38
N GLY A 41 -14.46 -7.26 17.57
CA GLY A 41 -15.00 -5.93 17.78
C GLY A 41 -13.93 -4.86 17.60
N PHE A 42 -14.34 -3.62 17.38
CA PHE A 42 -13.40 -2.51 17.36
C PHE A 42 -14.06 -1.19 17.79
N GLU A 43 -13.26 -0.31 18.35
CA GLU A 43 -13.61 1.06 18.67
C GLU A 43 -12.52 1.99 18.13
N ILE A 44 -12.92 2.93 17.27
CA ILE A 44 -11.99 3.85 16.61
C ILE A 44 -12.32 5.29 17.01
N TRP A 45 -11.29 6.02 17.45
CA TRP A 45 -11.31 7.46 17.64
C TRP A 45 -10.27 8.11 16.74
N GLN A 46 -10.70 9.11 15.99
CA GLN A 46 -9.83 9.87 15.11
C GLN A 46 -10.13 11.35 15.22
N ALA A 47 -9.09 12.14 15.40
CA ALA A 47 -9.15 13.59 15.35
C ALA A 47 -8.06 14.11 14.40
N ASN A 48 -8.41 15.06 13.57
CA ASN A 48 -7.46 15.76 12.68
C ASN A 48 -7.78 17.25 12.74
N GLN A 49 -6.79 18.05 13.12
CA GLN A 49 -6.93 19.49 13.20
C GLN A 49 -5.83 20.17 12.40
N LYS A 50 -6.24 21.02 11.47
CA LYS A 50 -5.32 21.88 10.72
C LYS A 50 -5.62 23.34 11.04
N LEU A 51 -4.58 24.03 11.50
CA LEU A 51 -4.57 25.47 11.70
C LEU A 51 -3.65 26.09 10.67
N SER A 52 -4.04 27.21 10.10
CA SER A 52 -3.18 27.93 9.15
C SER A 52 -3.40 29.43 9.35
N TYR A 53 -2.31 30.16 9.47
CA TYR A 53 -2.32 31.60 9.57
C TYR A 53 -1.42 32.21 8.49
N THR A 54 -1.97 33.12 7.69
CA THR A 54 -1.29 33.84 6.63
C THR A 54 -1.06 35.27 7.13
N PHE A 55 0.19 35.61 7.41
CA PHE A 55 0.57 36.94 7.90
C PHE A 55 0.50 37.97 6.76
N ASN A 56 0.96 37.56 5.58
CA ASN A 56 0.90 38.32 4.33
C ASN A 56 1.01 37.35 3.15
N GLU A 57 1.06 37.86 1.92
CA GLU A 57 1.17 37.04 0.70
C GLU A 57 2.41 36.15 0.68
N ASN A 58 3.47 36.56 1.37
CA ASN A 58 4.77 35.91 1.35
C ASN A 58 5.03 34.99 2.54
N PHE A 59 4.25 35.10 3.62
CA PHE A 59 4.55 34.35 4.84
C PHE A 59 3.31 33.68 5.43
N ARG A 60 3.38 32.35 5.53
CA ARG A 60 2.31 31.51 6.09
C ARG A 60 2.88 30.43 7.01
N ILE A 61 2.25 30.25 8.13
CA ILE A 61 2.51 29.15 9.08
C ILE A 61 1.29 28.25 9.11
N SER A 62 1.51 26.94 9.13
CA SER A 62 0.45 25.97 9.36
C SER A 62 0.90 24.89 10.35
N LEU A 63 -0.05 24.39 11.12
CA LEU A 63 0.12 23.29 12.05
C LEU A 63 -0.94 22.25 11.75
N ASN A 64 -0.53 21.03 11.46
CA ASN A 64 -1.43 19.89 11.37
C ASN A 64 -1.15 18.93 12.52
N GLY A 65 -2.20 18.53 13.26
CA GLY A 65 -2.13 17.55 14.32
C GLY A 65 -3.11 16.42 14.04
N THR A 66 -2.68 15.17 14.20
CA THR A 66 -3.55 14.00 14.08
C THR A 66 -3.45 13.15 15.34
N TYR A 67 -4.59 12.60 15.72
CA TYR A 67 -4.70 11.57 16.74
C TYR A 67 -5.56 10.44 16.21
N TYR A 68 -5.07 9.23 16.38
CA TYR A 68 -5.78 8.00 16.01
C TYR A 68 -5.64 7.00 17.15
N ASN A 69 -6.75 6.37 17.53
CA ASN A 69 -6.77 5.23 18.43
C ASN A 69 -7.76 4.19 17.91
N ASN A 70 -7.33 2.95 17.85
CA ASN A 70 -8.16 1.80 17.50
C ASN A 70 -7.96 0.71 18.55
N ASP A 71 -9.02 0.41 19.28
CA ASP A 71 -9.08 -0.72 20.21
C ASP A 71 -9.76 -1.89 19.50
N VAL A 72 -9.04 -2.99 19.31
CA VAL A 72 -9.56 -4.24 18.73
C VAL A 72 -9.82 -5.23 19.86
N LEU A 73 -11.07 -5.70 19.94
CA LEU A 73 -11.54 -6.66 20.96
C LEU A 73 -11.62 -8.04 20.34
N GLU A 74 -10.90 -9.01 20.89
CA GLU A 74 -11.04 -10.40 20.47
C GLU A 74 -12.34 -11.00 21.02
N TYR A 75 -13.01 -11.82 20.20
CA TYR A 75 -14.30 -12.40 20.55
C TYR A 75 -14.20 -13.46 21.67
N VAL A 76 -13.15 -14.31 21.59
CA VAL A 76 -13.11 -15.57 22.34
C VAL A 76 -12.79 -15.38 23.82
N GLU A 77 -11.96 -14.41 24.19
CA GLU A 77 -11.53 -14.30 25.58
C GLU A 77 -11.84 -12.97 26.27
N GLN A 78 -12.11 -11.89 25.55
CA GLN A 78 -12.38 -10.51 26.07
C GLN A 78 -11.45 -10.05 27.20
N LYS A 79 -10.39 -10.79 27.47
CA LYS A 79 -9.42 -10.54 28.54
C LYS A 79 -8.36 -9.55 28.12
N GLU A 80 -8.18 -9.39 26.82
CA GLU A 80 -7.14 -8.58 26.23
C GLU A 80 -7.69 -7.84 25.00
N LYS A 81 -7.29 -6.59 24.83
CA LYS A 81 -7.55 -5.84 23.61
C LYS A 81 -6.25 -5.30 23.03
N ASP A 82 -6.13 -5.32 21.73
CA ASP A 82 -5.08 -4.67 21.00
C ASP A 82 -5.41 -3.18 20.85
N ARG A 83 -4.59 -2.31 21.41
CA ARG A 83 -4.69 -0.87 21.20
C ARG A 83 -3.63 -0.39 20.23
N PHE A 84 -4.07 0.21 19.15
CA PHE A 84 -3.22 0.89 18.17
C PHE A 84 -3.42 2.41 18.33
N SER A 85 -2.36 3.13 18.62
CA SER A 85 -2.41 4.59 18.76
C SER A 85 -1.39 5.25 17.85
N ASN A 86 -1.80 6.32 17.18
CA ASN A 86 -0.89 7.18 16.41
C ASN A 86 -1.16 8.65 16.73
N TYR A 87 -0.13 9.42 16.97
CA TYR A 87 -0.20 10.87 17.05
C TYR A 87 0.92 11.48 16.24
N SER A 88 0.56 12.48 15.44
CA SER A 88 1.53 13.25 14.68
C SER A 88 1.28 14.74 14.82
N ILE A 89 2.38 15.49 14.73
CA ILE A 89 2.38 16.95 14.70
C ILE A 89 3.27 17.37 13.53
N ASN A 90 2.72 18.25 12.68
CA ASN A 90 3.41 18.73 11.50
C ASN A 90 3.28 20.26 11.39
N PRO A 91 4.17 21.05 12.02
CA PRO A 91 4.33 22.45 11.72
C PRO A 91 5.01 22.64 10.37
N ARG A 92 4.56 23.62 9.60
CA ARG A 92 5.11 23.99 8.31
C ARG A 92 5.16 25.50 8.20
N VAL A 93 6.28 26.01 7.67
CA VAL A 93 6.49 27.43 7.37
C VAL A 93 6.72 27.57 5.88
N TYR A 94 5.90 28.37 5.24
CA TYR A 94 6.06 28.80 3.86
C TYR A 94 6.53 30.24 3.84
N TYR A 95 7.62 30.52 3.13
CA TYR A 95 8.17 31.86 2.98
C TYR A 95 8.58 32.10 1.51
N ALA A 96 7.87 32.99 0.83
CA ALA A 96 8.26 33.51 -0.47
C ALA A 96 9.20 34.70 -0.24
N ILE A 97 10.48 34.53 -0.56
CA ILE A 97 11.47 35.62 -0.52
C ILE A 97 11.04 36.71 -1.51
N ASN A 98 10.57 36.30 -2.67
CA ASN A 98 9.91 37.08 -3.70
C ASN A 98 9.09 36.13 -4.59
N ASP A 99 8.51 36.62 -5.68
CA ASP A 99 7.67 35.82 -6.60
C ASP A 99 8.41 34.63 -7.26
N SER A 100 9.74 34.69 -7.31
CA SER A 100 10.58 33.68 -7.95
C SER A 100 11.32 32.76 -6.99
N HIS A 101 11.35 33.04 -5.69
CA HIS A 101 12.16 32.30 -4.73
C HIS A 101 11.35 31.95 -3.48
N ILE A 102 11.15 30.67 -3.24
CA ILE A 102 10.31 30.14 -2.17
C ILE A 102 11.13 29.21 -1.27
N LEU A 103 10.98 29.38 0.04
CA LEU A 103 11.44 28.45 1.06
C LEU A 103 10.23 27.78 1.72
N ASP A 104 10.36 26.47 1.95
CA ASP A 104 9.35 25.67 2.64
C ASP A 104 10.03 24.80 3.69
N PHE A 105 9.81 25.12 4.95
CA PHE A 105 10.29 24.34 6.08
C PHE A 105 9.16 23.49 6.64
N SER A 106 9.44 22.23 6.95
CA SER A 106 8.50 21.35 7.66
C SER A 106 9.22 20.47 8.68
N TYR A 107 8.53 20.22 9.78
CA TYR A 107 8.90 19.20 10.76
C TYR A 107 7.75 18.22 10.92
N VAL A 108 8.02 16.94 10.90
CA VAL A 108 7.04 15.88 11.18
C VAL A 108 7.52 15.07 12.37
N PHE A 109 6.72 15.09 13.42
CA PHE A 109 6.82 14.16 14.53
C PHE A 109 5.70 13.14 14.38
N GLU A 110 6.03 11.86 14.45
CA GLU A 110 5.06 10.77 14.42
C GLU A 110 5.44 9.71 15.44
N ASN A 111 4.45 9.26 16.22
CA ASN A 111 4.63 8.18 17.17
C ASN A 111 3.46 7.20 17.06
N TYR A 112 3.75 6.02 16.52
CA TYR A 112 2.81 4.92 16.41
C TYR A 112 3.14 3.84 17.43
N GLU A 113 2.12 3.34 18.14
CA GLU A 113 2.28 2.32 19.18
C GLU A 113 1.21 1.24 19.06
N LYS A 114 1.62 -0.03 19.30
CA LYS A 114 0.69 -1.11 19.63
C LYS A 114 0.89 -1.52 21.10
N ARG A 115 -0.21 -1.64 21.83
CA ARG A 115 -0.23 -2.09 23.23
C ARG A 115 -1.23 -3.21 23.41
N TYR A 116 -0.87 -4.20 24.22
CA TYR A 116 -1.82 -5.12 24.82
C TYR A 116 -2.42 -4.44 26.07
N VAL A 117 -3.73 -4.30 26.09
CA VAL A 117 -4.46 -3.69 27.20
C VAL A 117 -5.31 -4.76 27.85
N TYR A 118 -4.91 -5.17 29.04
CA TYR A 118 -5.59 -6.21 29.79
C TYR A 118 -6.86 -5.67 30.44
N THR A 119 -7.94 -6.47 30.47
CA THR A 119 -9.20 -6.15 31.17
C THR A 119 -9.09 -6.36 32.67
N THR A 120 -7.97 -6.92 33.14
CA THR A 120 -7.60 -7.12 34.55
C THR A 120 -6.79 -5.93 35.06
N SER A 121 -6.41 -5.94 36.34
CA SER A 121 -5.57 -4.91 36.97
C SER A 121 -4.10 -4.90 36.48
N LEU A 122 -3.74 -5.71 35.49
CA LEU A 122 -2.42 -5.72 34.93
C LEU A 122 -2.12 -4.47 34.10
N PRO A 123 -0.91 -3.91 34.18
CA PRO A 123 -0.54 -2.75 33.38
C PRO A 123 -0.48 -3.11 31.88
N SER A 124 -0.87 -2.18 31.03
CA SER A 124 -0.77 -2.39 29.57
C SER A 124 0.69 -2.58 29.14
N LYS A 125 0.93 -3.54 28.24
CA LYS A 125 2.26 -3.84 27.69
C LYS A 125 2.42 -3.23 26.30
N LYS A 126 3.42 -2.35 26.12
CA LYS A 126 3.80 -1.87 24.78
C LYS A 126 4.59 -2.97 24.07
N VAL A 127 4.11 -3.40 22.89
CA VAL A 127 4.72 -4.48 22.09
C VAL A 127 5.30 -3.97 20.78
N PHE A 128 4.83 -2.82 20.31
CA PHE A 128 5.34 -2.14 19.14
C PHE A 128 5.40 -0.63 19.38
N GLY A 129 6.38 0.04 18.85
CA GLY A 129 6.46 1.50 18.81
C GLY A 129 7.42 1.97 17.76
N ASP A 130 6.95 2.87 16.92
CA ASP A 130 7.74 3.52 15.88
C ASP A 130 7.67 5.03 16.10
N LEU A 131 8.79 5.61 16.50
CA LEU A 131 8.96 7.03 16.70
C LEU A 131 9.81 7.61 15.59
N THR A 132 9.22 8.47 14.77
CA THR A 132 9.88 9.09 13.63
C THR A 132 9.89 10.61 13.78
N ASN A 133 11.02 11.23 13.45
CA ASN A 133 11.14 12.67 13.29
C ASN A 133 11.75 12.97 11.93
N THR A 134 11.11 13.86 11.18
CA THR A 134 11.62 14.33 9.89
C THR A 134 11.65 15.85 9.87
N VAL A 135 12.82 16.41 9.68
CA VAL A 135 13.02 17.85 9.43
C VAL A 135 13.34 18.02 7.96
N ARG A 136 12.67 18.93 7.27
CA ARG A 136 12.91 19.22 5.84
C ARG A 136 12.90 20.70 5.58
N LEU A 137 13.87 21.15 4.78
CA LEU A 137 13.89 22.48 4.20
C LEU A 137 14.01 22.36 2.69
N ASN A 138 13.05 22.92 1.98
CA ASN A 138 13.02 22.98 0.52
C ASN A 138 13.20 24.41 0.07
N TYR A 139 13.92 24.57 -1.03
CA TYR A 139 14.00 25.76 -1.82
C TYR A 139 13.43 25.48 -3.22
N THR A 140 12.59 26.38 -3.73
CA THR A 140 12.14 26.39 -5.12
C THR A 140 12.46 27.74 -5.72
N GLY A 141 13.22 27.74 -6.82
CA GLY A 141 13.62 28.94 -7.55
C GLY A 141 13.15 28.89 -9.00
N TYR A 142 12.32 29.85 -9.40
CA TYR A 142 12.01 30.14 -10.80
C TYR A 142 13.11 31.07 -11.33
N ILE A 143 14.27 30.48 -11.69
CA ILE A 143 15.49 31.25 -12.02
C ILE A 143 15.34 32.02 -13.32
N HIS A 144 14.54 31.47 -14.23
CA HIS A 144 14.16 32.06 -15.52
C HIS A 144 12.80 31.49 -15.93
N GLU A 145 12.11 32.09 -16.89
CA GLU A 145 10.80 31.60 -17.36
C GLU A 145 10.77 30.10 -17.72
N LYS A 146 11.94 29.53 -18.04
CA LYS A 146 12.11 28.13 -18.47
C LYS A 146 12.80 27.22 -17.46
N HIS A 147 13.24 27.74 -16.34
CA HIS A 147 14.06 27.01 -15.37
C HIS A 147 13.42 27.02 -13.99
N THR A 148 13.05 25.85 -13.52
CA THR A 148 12.60 25.65 -12.12
C THR A 148 13.59 24.76 -11.39
N LEU A 149 14.34 25.37 -10.48
CA LEU A 149 15.27 24.65 -9.62
C LEU A 149 14.61 24.32 -8.29
N THR A 150 14.68 23.05 -7.89
CA THR A 150 14.29 22.60 -6.56
C THR A 150 15.50 22.00 -5.85
N ALA A 151 15.81 22.49 -4.67
CA ALA A 151 16.84 21.93 -3.82
C ALA A 151 16.31 21.72 -2.40
N GLY A 152 16.86 20.77 -1.67
CA GLY A 152 16.42 20.58 -0.30
C GLY A 152 17.35 19.70 0.52
N ILE A 153 17.23 19.87 1.83
CA ILE A 153 17.87 19.03 2.83
C ILE A 153 16.79 18.38 3.70
N GLU A 154 17.07 17.15 4.13
CA GLU A 154 16.18 16.41 5.02
C GLU A 154 17.01 15.65 6.07
N VAL A 155 16.52 15.60 7.28
CA VAL A 155 17.04 14.74 8.34
C VAL A 155 15.89 13.87 8.83
N ASN A 156 16.07 12.57 8.76
CA ASN A 156 15.13 11.59 9.28
C ASN A 156 15.77 10.79 10.40
N THR A 157 15.04 10.65 11.52
CA THR A 157 15.43 9.78 12.63
C THR A 157 14.29 8.83 12.96
N GLN A 158 14.60 7.56 13.11
CA GLN A 158 13.65 6.53 13.50
C GLN A 158 14.13 5.81 14.75
N LYS A 159 13.20 5.51 15.66
CA LYS A 159 13.43 4.63 16.80
C LYS A 159 12.32 3.60 16.86
N LEU A 160 12.68 2.35 16.57
CA LEU A 160 11.74 1.24 16.46
C LEU A 160 11.88 0.28 17.64
N GLN A 161 10.75 -0.05 18.27
CA GLN A 161 10.55 -1.18 19.15
C GLN A 161 9.60 -2.14 18.43
N HIS A 162 9.99 -3.39 18.27
CA HIS A 162 9.18 -4.39 17.59
C HIS A 162 9.10 -5.67 18.41
N TYR A 163 7.93 -6.32 18.46
CA TYR A 163 7.77 -7.60 19.18
C TYR A 163 8.57 -8.75 18.56
N TRP A 164 9.10 -8.57 17.34
CA TRP A 164 10.03 -9.50 16.72
C TRP A 164 11.48 -9.32 17.18
N PHE A 165 11.79 -8.32 17.97
CA PHE A 165 13.13 -8.13 18.51
C PHE A 165 13.26 -8.90 19.82
N ASP A 166 14.22 -9.82 19.84
CA ASP A 166 14.59 -10.61 21.02
C ASP A 166 13.33 -11.18 21.72
N ASN A 167 12.50 -11.88 20.92
CA ASN A 167 11.25 -12.52 21.36
C ASN A 167 10.32 -11.62 22.20
N GLY A 168 10.23 -10.35 21.83
CA GLY A 168 9.35 -9.39 22.49
C GLY A 168 9.87 -8.83 23.82
N SER A 169 11.18 -8.84 24.05
CA SER A 169 11.86 -8.27 25.24
C SER A 169 11.63 -6.77 25.40
N GLY A 170 11.23 -6.08 24.32
CA GLY A 170 11.09 -4.62 24.27
C GLY A 170 12.34 -3.88 23.85
N LYS A 171 13.32 -4.59 23.29
CA LYS A 171 14.53 -4.00 22.69
C LYS A 171 14.18 -2.97 21.62
N LYS A 172 15.02 -1.97 21.48
CA LYS A 172 14.83 -0.85 20.56
C LYS A 172 16.08 -0.66 19.70
N PHE A 173 15.85 -0.33 18.44
CA PHE A 173 16.89 0.03 17.51
C PHE A 173 16.59 1.40 16.92
N ASP A 174 17.59 2.10 16.46
CA ASP A 174 17.47 3.42 15.84
C ASP A 174 18.25 3.51 14.54
N ALA A 175 17.81 4.41 13.69
CA ALA A 175 18.44 4.75 12.43
C ALA A 175 18.34 6.24 12.16
N GLN A 176 19.32 6.78 11.45
CA GLN A 176 19.36 8.19 11.04
C GLN A 176 19.75 8.28 9.57
N THR A 177 19.09 9.18 8.83
CA THR A 177 19.38 9.44 7.43
C THR A 177 19.44 10.94 7.20
N TYR A 178 20.51 11.39 6.59
CA TYR A 178 20.71 12.77 6.14
C TYR A 178 20.61 12.81 4.63
N VAL A 179 19.84 13.73 4.10
CA VAL A 179 19.50 13.78 2.68
C VAL A 179 19.79 15.15 2.11
N LEU A 180 20.39 15.17 0.92
CA LEU A 180 20.51 16.33 0.06
C LEU A 180 19.93 15.99 -1.31
N TYR A 181 19.12 16.87 -1.91
CA TYR A 181 18.62 16.68 -3.26
C TYR A 181 18.60 17.97 -4.05
N LEU A 182 18.78 17.80 -5.36
CA LEU A 182 18.73 18.84 -6.35
C LEU A 182 17.97 18.33 -7.57
N GLN A 183 17.07 19.16 -8.10
CA GLN A 183 16.30 18.87 -9.32
C GLN A 183 16.14 20.13 -10.13
N GLU A 184 16.34 20.00 -11.42
CA GLU A 184 16.07 21.03 -12.42
C GLU A 184 14.95 20.55 -13.35
N ASP A 185 13.94 21.39 -13.56
CA ASP A 185 12.94 21.25 -14.61
C ASP A 185 13.18 22.35 -15.64
N TYR A 186 13.61 21.94 -16.84
CA TYR A 186 14.00 22.83 -17.93
C TYR A 186 13.06 22.71 -19.11
N GLU A 187 12.32 23.76 -19.38
CA GLU A 187 11.50 23.92 -20.58
C GLU A 187 12.35 24.39 -21.77
N VAL A 188 13.00 23.42 -22.45
CA VAL A 188 13.88 23.70 -23.62
C VAL A 188 13.10 24.48 -24.69
N SER A 189 11.86 24.06 -24.94
CA SER A 189 10.92 24.72 -25.84
C SER A 189 9.47 24.41 -25.39
N ASP A 190 8.48 25.05 -26.00
CA ASP A 190 7.05 24.75 -25.77
C ASP A 190 6.68 23.27 -25.96
N SER A 191 7.46 22.57 -26.77
CA SER A 191 7.25 21.16 -27.11
C SER A 191 8.16 20.19 -26.41
N PHE A 192 9.27 20.63 -25.82
CA PHE A 192 10.26 19.75 -25.24
C PHE A 192 10.72 20.22 -23.87
N SER A 193 10.61 19.36 -22.86
CA SER A 193 11.12 19.62 -21.52
C SER A 193 11.99 18.46 -21.01
N VAL A 194 12.92 18.79 -20.14
CA VAL A 194 13.88 17.90 -19.48
C VAL A 194 13.79 18.13 -17.98
N LEU A 195 13.55 17.06 -17.23
CA LEU A 195 13.69 17.06 -15.78
C LEU A 195 14.87 16.17 -15.41
N ALA A 196 15.85 16.73 -14.70
CA ALA A 196 16.99 15.99 -14.19
C ALA A 196 17.16 16.25 -12.70
N GLY A 197 17.57 15.26 -11.94
CA GLY A 197 17.75 15.42 -10.51
C GLY A 197 18.62 14.34 -9.91
N VAL A 198 19.13 14.62 -8.73
CA VAL A 198 19.85 13.67 -7.89
C VAL A 198 19.42 13.83 -6.44
N ARG A 199 19.20 12.72 -5.78
CA ARG A 199 19.02 12.60 -4.33
C ARG A 199 20.23 11.85 -3.78
N SER A 200 20.82 12.39 -2.73
CA SER A 200 21.93 11.79 -2.02
C SER A 200 21.52 11.55 -0.57
N ASP A 201 21.61 10.32 -0.12
CA ASP A 201 21.28 9.91 1.22
C ASP A 201 22.53 9.41 1.93
N CYS A 202 22.72 9.81 3.18
CA CYS A 202 23.78 9.34 4.05
C CYS A 202 23.15 8.68 5.28
N HIS A 203 23.14 7.36 5.29
CA HIS A 203 22.52 6.56 6.36
C HIS A 203 23.55 6.18 7.44
N SER A 204 23.13 6.15 8.69
CA SER A 204 23.99 5.90 9.85
C SER A 204 24.77 4.57 9.80
N LYS A 205 24.23 3.53 9.17
CA LYS A 205 24.87 2.21 8.99
C LYS A 205 25.49 2.05 7.60
N TYR A 206 24.78 2.47 6.53
CA TYR A 206 25.13 2.14 5.15
C TYR A 206 25.87 3.23 4.40
N GLY A 207 26.13 4.38 5.04
CA GLY A 207 26.88 5.47 4.42
C GLY A 207 26.14 6.16 3.29
N PHE A 208 26.88 6.55 2.26
CA PHE A 208 26.41 7.41 1.18
C PHE A 208 25.86 6.63 -0.01
N HIS A 209 24.66 7.01 -0.47
CA HIS A 209 24.02 6.50 -1.68
C HIS A 209 23.47 7.66 -2.50
N ALA A 210 23.53 7.55 -3.84
CA ALA A 210 22.99 8.55 -4.75
C ALA A 210 21.97 7.92 -5.70
N SER A 211 20.83 8.59 -5.92
CA SER A 211 19.74 8.20 -6.79
C SER A 211 19.53 9.27 -7.87
N PRO A 212 20.26 9.23 -8.99
CA PRO A 212 20.02 10.11 -10.11
C PRO A 212 18.75 9.73 -10.88
N LYS A 213 18.10 10.73 -11.49
CA LYS A 213 16.99 10.54 -12.42
C LYS A 213 17.04 11.54 -13.55
N ILE A 214 16.54 11.13 -14.72
CA ILE A 214 16.30 12.00 -15.86
C ILE A 214 14.96 11.62 -16.50
N SER A 215 14.18 12.61 -16.91
CA SER A 215 12.94 12.43 -17.64
C SER A 215 12.85 13.44 -18.78
N LEU A 216 12.40 12.99 -19.93
CA LEU A 216 12.21 13.77 -21.14
C LEU A 216 10.73 13.77 -21.50
N MET A 217 10.19 14.90 -21.91
CA MET A 217 8.84 14.99 -22.43
C MET A 217 8.85 15.74 -23.78
N TYR A 218 8.17 15.17 -24.76
CA TYR A 218 7.99 15.79 -26.07
C TYR A 218 6.50 15.84 -26.45
N LYS A 219 5.99 17.03 -26.77
CA LYS A 219 4.62 17.27 -27.21
C LYS A 219 4.59 17.55 -28.71
N TYR A 220 3.80 16.78 -29.43
CA TYR A 220 3.58 16.97 -30.86
C TYR A 220 2.06 16.95 -31.18
N GLY A 221 1.48 18.11 -31.29
CA GLY A 221 0.03 18.27 -31.49
C GLY A 221 -0.77 17.61 -30.36
N VAL A 222 -1.47 16.52 -30.68
CA VAL A 222 -2.29 15.77 -29.70
C VAL A 222 -1.51 14.64 -28.98
N LEU A 223 -0.29 14.39 -29.40
CA LEU A 223 0.57 13.33 -28.88
C LEU A 223 1.55 13.91 -27.86
N THR A 224 1.67 13.25 -26.70
CA THR A 224 2.72 13.49 -25.71
C THR A 224 3.52 12.23 -25.52
N LEU A 225 4.82 12.31 -25.73
CA LEU A 225 5.78 11.24 -25.48
C LEU A 225 6.59 11.55 -24.23
N ARG A 226 6.84 10.56 -23.40
CA ARG A 226 7.74 10.67 -22.23
C ARG A 226 8.68 9.49 -22.20
N GLY A 227 9.93 9.75 -21.85
CA GLY A 227 10.94 8.73 -21.57
C GLY A 227 11.69 9.10 -20.30
N GLY A 228 12.07 8.13 -19.50
CA GLY A 228 12.75 8.39 -18.26
C GLY A 228 13.68 7.24 -17.86
N TYR A 229 14.68 7.61 -17.10
CA TYR A 229 15.56 6.68 -16.41
C TYR A 229 15.75 7.18 -14.97
N GLY A 230 15.72 6.24 -14.03
CA GLY A 230 16.00 6.52 -12.63
C GLY A 230 16.72 5.36 -11.96
N MET A 231 17.58 5.71 -11.03
CA MET A 231 18.20 4.79 -10.09
C MET A 231 17.56 4.98 -8.72
N GLY A 232 17.29 3.89 -8.03
CA GLY A 232 16.78 3.86 -6.67
C GLY A 232 17.60 2.95 -5.78
N PHE A 233 17.48 3.11 -4.48
CA PHE A 233 17.98 2.14 -3.52
C PHE A 233 17.01 2.02 -2.33
N ARG A 234 17.05 0.89 -1.66
CA ARG A 234 16.30 0.62 -0.43
C ARG A 234 17.23 0.09 0.64
N ILE A 235 17.28 0.78 1.75
CA ILE A 235 18.04 0.37 2.93
C ILE A 235 17.26 -0.73 3.66
N PRO A 236 17.92 -1.79 4.16
CA PRO A 236 17.28 -2.78 5.02
C PRO A 236 16.62 -2.11 6.23
N SER A 237 15.37 -2.46 6.50
CA SER A 237 14.65 -1.95 7.67
C SER A 237 15.24 -2.52 8.97
N LEU A 238 15.04 -1.81 10.07
CA LEU A 238 15.46 -2.29 11.39
C LEU A 238 14.86 -3.65 11.73
N LYS A 239 13.67 -3.98 11.20
CA LYS A 239 13.05 -5.30 11.35
C LYS A 239 13.83 -6.37 10.58
N GLU A 240 14.20 -6.11 9.33
CA GLU A 240 14.96 -7.05 8.49
C GLU A 240 16.36 -7.32 9.08
N LEU A 241 16.94 -6.33 9.75
CA LEU A 241 18.24 -6.44 10.38
C LEU A 241 18.23 -7.23 11.71
N HIS A 242 17.20 -7.01 12.54
CA HIS A 242 17.28 -7.35 13.95
C HIS A 242 16.14 -8.26 14.43
N SER A 243 15.40 -8.91 13.53
CA SER A 243 14.39 -9.89 13.93
C SER A 243 15.02 -11.09 14.63
N GLU A 244 14.39 -11.52 15.70
CA GLU A 244 14.63 -12.77 16.41
C GLU A 244 13.29 -13.13 17.06
N TYR A 245 12.47 -13.91 16.35
CA TYR A 245 11.09 -14.11 16.73
C TYR A 245 10.61 -15.52 16.50
N ASP A 246 10.04 -16.11 17.53
CA ASP A 246 9.41 -17.42 17.50
C ASP A 246 7.95 -17.31 17.06
N MET A 247 7.67 -17.64 15.79
CA MET A 247 6.32 -17.56 15.21
C MET A 247 5.36 -18.60 15.76
N GLY A 248 5.85 -19.80 16.10
CA GLY A 248 5.03 -20.90 16.57
C GLY A 248 4.98 -21.03 18.10
N GLY A 249 5.84 -20.32 18.81
CA GLY A 249 6.14 -20.55 20.22
C GLY A 249 6.94 -21.85 20.44
N GLN A 250 7.61 -21.95 21.56
CA GLN A 250 8.43 -23.11 21.95
C GLN A 250 9.55 -23.49 20.96
N GLY A 251 10.03 -22.55 20.14
CA GLY A 251 11.13 -22.78 19.18
C GLY A 251 10.75 -23.61 17.95
N PHE A 252 9.46 -23.68 17.61
CA PHE A 252 9.01 -24.45 16.44
C PHE A 252 9.42 -23.83 15.11
N PHE A 253 9.45 -22.49 15.03
CA PHE A 253 9.73 -21.78 13.81
C PHE A 253 10.21 -20.35 14.11
N MET A 254 11.49 -20.12 13.86
CA MET A 254 12.12 -18.82 14.09
C MET A 254 12.19 -17.98 12.83
N ILE A 255 12.08 -16.67 12.99
CA ILE A 255 12.41 -15.68 11.95
C ILE A 255 13.60 -14.87 12.45
N TYR A 256 14.70 -14.95 11.72
CA TYR A 256 15.93 -14.22 12.01
C TYR A 256 16.09 -13.02 11.07
N GLY A 257 16.51 -11.90 11.64
CA GLY A 257 17.10 -10.79 10.90
C GLY A 257 18.49 -11.15 10.41
N ASN A 258 19.06 -10.26 9.63
CA ASN A 258 20.43 -10.38 9.16
C ASN A 258 21.10 -9.01 9.15
N GLU A 259 22.07 -8.82 10.01
CA GLU A 259 22.80 -7.56 10.13
C GLU A 259 23.79 -7.31 8.98
N ASP A 260 24.10 -8.36 8.19
CA ASP A 260 24.98 -8.31 7.02
C ASP A 260 24.26 -7.96 5.72
N LEU A 261 22.94 -7.68 5.77
CA LEU A 261 22.18 -7.25 4.58
C LEU A 261 22.76 -5.97 3.96
N GLU A 262 22.92 -6.04 2.64
CA GLU A 262 23.27 -4.89 1.81
C GLU A 262 22.01 -4.16 1.32
N PRO A 263 22.08 -2.85 1.01
CA PRO A 263 20.96 -2.13 0.40
C PRO A 263 20.61 -2.65 -0.99
N GLU A 264 19.32 -2.77 -1.29
CA GLU A 264 18.86 -3.03 -2.65
C GLU A 264 19.13 -1.84 -3.56
N ILE A 265 19.57 -2.08 -4.77
CA ILE A 265 19.74 -1.08 -5.82
C ILE A 265 18.80 -1.41 -6.98
N SER A 266 18.16 -0.41 -7.55
CA SER A 266 17.30 -0.58 -8.72
C SER A 266 17.64 0.40 -9.83
N HIS A 267 17.54 -0.08 -11.06
CA HIS A 267 17.62 0.71 -12.28
C HIS A 267 16.34 0.57 -13.06
N GLN A 268 15.67 1.69 -13.34
CA GLN A 268 14.39 1.69 -14.04
C GLN A 268 14.44 2.56 -15.30
N GLY A 269 14.06 1.98 -16.42
CA GLY A 269 13.74 2.69 -17.66
C GLY A 269 12.24 2.73 -17.88
N THR A 270 11.70 3.88 -18.29
CA THR A 270 10.26 4.07 -18.56
C THR A 270 10.05 4.75 -19.91
N PHE A 271 8.95 4.41 -20.57
CA PHE A 271 8.47 5.09 -21.76
C PHE A 271 6.95 5.19 -21.73
N SER A 272 6.39 6.33 -22.18
CA SER A 272 4.94 6.46 -22.38
C SER A 272 4.60 7.33 -23.59
N ALA A 273 3.46 7.00 -24.21
CA ALA A 273 2.83 7.77 -25.26
C ALA A 273 1.36 8.03 -24.87
N GLU A 274 0.93 9.25 -24.95
CA GLU A 274 -0.43 9.70 -24.62
C GLU A 274 -1.02 10.50 -25.79
N VAL A 275 -2.27 10.22 -26.14
CA VAL A 275 -3.03 10.96 -27.14
C VAL A 275 -4.32 11.46 -26.52
N THR A 276 -4.57 12.77 -26.63
CA THR A 276 -5.84 13.38 -26.25
C THR A 276 -6.43 14.13 -27.42
N LYS A 277 -7.58 13.63 -27.95
CA LYS A 277 -8.26 14.23 -29.08
C LYS A 277 -9.78 14.14 -28.95
N GLY A 278 -10.44 15.28 -28.81
CA GLY A 278 -11.89 15.34 -28.72
C GLY A 278 -12.45 14.53 -27.54
N ILE A 279 -13.22 13.48 -27.84
CA ILE A 279 -13.81 12.61 -26.82
C ILE A 279 -12.84 11.50 -26.34
N PHE A 280 -11.72 11.31 -27.03
CA PHE A 280 -10.78 10.22 -26.78
C PHE A 280 -9.56 10.71 -26.01
N ASN A 281 -9.20 9.95 -24.97
CA ASN A 281 -7.90 10.00 -24.30
C ASN A 281 -7.38 8.56 -24.18
N GLY A 282 -6.15 8.32 -24.63
CA GLY A 282 -5.51 7.02 -24.57
C GLY A 282 -4.03 7.13 -24.25
N SER A 283 -3.51 6.14 -23.56
CA SER A 283 -2.09 6.06 -23.25
C SER A 283 -1.59 4.63 -23.30
N VAL A 284 -0.32 4.50 -23.67
CA VAL A 284 0.48 3.28 -23.53
C VAL A 284 1.71 3.67 -22.74
N SER A 285 2.06 2.90 -21.73
CA SER A 285 3.32 3.03 -21.00
C SER A 285 3.97 1.68 -20.81
N GLY A 286 5.30 1.68 -20.76
CA GLY A 286 6.09 0.51 -20.47
C GLY A 286 7.23 0.85 -19.54
N TYR A 287 7.64 -0.11 -18.75
CA TYR A 287 8.78 0.01 -17.87
C TYR A 287 9.57 -1.31 -17.80
N TYR A 288 10.85 -1.15 -17.52
CA TYR A 288 11.75 -2.23 -17.17
C TYR A 288 12.55 -1.82 -15.94
N THR A 289 12.53 -2.65 -14.91
CA THR A 289 13.29 -2.42 -13.67
C THR A 289 14.14 -3.65 -13.39
N ARG A 290 15.43 -3.44 -13.12
CA ARG A 290 16.34 -4.47 -12.61
C ARG A 290 16.73 -4.11 -11.18
N PHE A 291 16.64 -5.10 -10.29
CA PHE A 291 17.03 -5.03 -8.90
C PHE A 291 18.30 -5.84 -8.69
N PHE A 292 19.16 -5.34 -7.83
CA PHE A 292 20.36 -5.98 -7.33
C PHE A 292 20.22 -6.07 -5.82
N ASP A 293 20.67 -7.18 -5.25
CA ASP A 293 20.63 -7.44 -3.81
C ASP A 293 19.22 -7.31 -3.20
N GLU A 294 18.16 -7.79 -3.91
CA GLU A 294 16.78 -7.72 -3.42
C GLU A 294 16.68 -8.40 -2.04
N ILE A 295 16.16 -7.69 -1.03
CA ILE A 295 16.01 -8.25 0.31
C ILE A 295 14.78 -9.15 0.36
N ALA A 296 14.99 -10.43 0.62
CA ALA A 296 13.98 -11.46 0.69
C ALA A 296 14.01 -12.18 2.04
N LEU A 297 12.90 -12.83 2.40
CA LEU A 297 12.81 -13.75 3.52
C LEU A 297 12.70 -15.17 2.97
N GLY A 298 13.61 -16.05 3.35
CA GLY A 298 13.64 -17.42 2.88
C GLY A 298 14.01 -18.41 3.98
N LEU A 299 13.89 -19.71 3.66
CA LEU A 299 14.24 -20.77 4.59
C LEU A 299 15.77 -20.78 4.82
N THR A 300 16.16 -21.01 6.05
CA THR A 300 17.55 -21.31 6.42
C THR A 300 18.02 -22.59 5.72
N SER A 301 19.34 -22.79 5.66
CA SER A 301 19.93 -23.96 4.95
C SER A 301 19.47 -25.32 5.50
N ASP A 302 19.08 -25.39 6.76
CA ASP A 302 18.51 -26.59 7.38
C ASP A 302 17.00 -26.76 7.11
N GLY A 303 16.35 -25.78 6.42
CA GLY A 303 14.95 -25.80 6.05
C GLY A 303 13.96 -25.67 7.21
N LYS A 304 14.45 -25.33 8.41
CA LYS A 304 13.64 -25.30 9.63
C LYS A 304 13.10 -23.90 9.94
N ASP A 305 13.95 -22.90 9.85
CA ASP A 305 13.67 -21.50 10.20
C ASP A 305 13.66 -20.59 8.98
N GLN A 306 13.39 -19.31 9.15
CA GLN A 306 13.51 -18.30 8.09
C GLN A 306 14.52 -17.24 8.48
N GLN A 307 15.22 -16.71 7.49
CA GLN A 307 16.15 -15.59 7.64
C GLN A 307 16.04 -14.62 6.48
N TYR A 308 16.25 -13.33 6.76
CA TYR A 308 16.41 -12.33 5.73
C TYR A 308 17.76 -12.45 5.04
N TYR A 309 17.78 -12.33 3.73
CA TYR A 309 18.99 -12.41 2.90
C TYR A 309 18.86 -11.50 1.67
N ASN A 310 19.99 -11.16 1.06
CA ASN A 310 19.99 -10.54 -0.26
C ASN A 310 19.83 -11.64 -1.31
N ALA A 311 18.74 -11.61 -2.07
CA ALA A 311 18.52 -12.48 -3.22
C ALA A 311 19.35 -12.03 -4.40
N ASP A 312 19.55 -12.93 -5.36
CA ASP A 312 20.13 -12.60 -6.66
C ASP A 312 19.28 -11.56 -7.40
N ASP A 313 19.74 -11.15 -8.56
CA ASP A 313 19.07 -10.16 -9.40
C ASP A 313 17.61 -10.50 -9.68
N ALA A 314 16.72 -9.53 -9.52
CA ALA A 314 15.33 -9.63 -9.91
C ALA A 314 14.99 -8.62 -11.01
N THR A 315 14.03 -8.96 -11.85
CA THR A 315 13.55 -8.05 -12.88
C THR A 315 12.04 -7.91 -12.86
N ARG A 316 11.56 -6.71 -13.19
CA ARG A 316 10.14 -6.41 -13.36
C ARG A 316 9.94 -5.67 -14.65
N THR A 317 9.15 -6.24 -15.56
CA THR A 317 8.76 -5.63 -16.83
C THR A 317 7.26 -5.44 -16.85
N GLY A 318 6.80 -4.28 -17.30
CA GLY A 318 5.37 -4.06 -17.41
C GLY A 318 4.97 -3.16 -18.56
N VAL A 319 3.74 -3.37 -19.02
CA VAL A 319 3.08 -2.57 -20.05
C VAL A 319 1.67 -2.25 -19.59
N ASP A 320 1.32 -0.97 -19.59
CA ASP A 320 0.00 -0.48 -19.27
C ASP A 320 -0.62 0.20 -20.50
N VAL A 321 -1.86 -0.14 -20.81
CA VAL A 321 -2.63 0.48 -21.88
C VAL A 321 -3.93 1.01 -21.30
N MET A 322 -4.27 2.27 -21.56
CA MET A 322 -5.51 2.88 -21.14
C MET A 322 -6.21 3.58 -22.31
N ALA A 323 -7.53 3.42 -22.41
CA ALA A 323 -8.38 4.15 -23.32
C ALA A 323 -9.63 4.68 -22.62
N GLN A 324 -9.96 5.92 -22.88
CA GLN A 324 -11.16 6.57 -22.35
C GLN A 324 -11.89 7.35 -23.43
N PHE A 325 -13.22 7.21 -23.44
CA PHE A 325 -14.13 7.96 -24.30
C PHE A 325 -15.14 8.72 -23.44
N ARG A 326 -15.23 10.04 -23.62
CA ARG A 326 -16.20 10.92 -22.94
C ARG A 326 -17.19 11.46 -23.94
N PHE A 327 -18.38 10.86 -24.00
CA PHE A 327 -19.43 11.26 -24.92
C PHE A 327 -20.23 12.43 -24.37
N LYS A 328 -20.70 13.30 -25.28
CA LYS A 328 -21.51 14.49 -24.92
C LYS A 328 -22.87 14.15 -24.29
N ASN A 329 -23.37 12.92 -24.48
CA ASN A 329 -24.63 12.44 -23.91
C ASN A 329 -24.55 12.06 -22.42
N GLY A 330 -23.37 12.21 -21.77
CA GLY A 330 -23.14 11.86 -20.37
C GLY A 330 -22.59 10.45 -20.15
N LEU A 331 -22.27 9.70 -21.23
CA LEU A 331 -21.60 8.40 -21.15
C LEU A 331 -20.09 8.60 -21.13
N THR A 332 -19.41 7.93 -20.21
CA THR A 332 -17.94 7.78 -20.17
C THR A 332 -17.60 6.30 -20.13
N LEU A 333 -16.79 5.84 -21.07
CA LEU A 333 -16.24 4.50 -21.11
C LEU A 333 -14.73 4.58 -20.82
N LYS A 334 -14.23 3.74 -19.95
CA LYS A 334 -12.79 3.62 -19.67
C LYS A 334 -12.42 2.13 -19.62
N GLY A 335 -11.34 1.77 -20.32
CA GLY A 335 -10.69 0.46 -20.23
C GLY A 335 -9.23 0.65 -19.90
N ALA A 336 -8.67 -0.23 -19.08
CA ALA A 336 -7.24 -0.29 -18.84
C ALA A 336 -6.81 -1.74 -18.75
N TYR A 337 -5.73 -2.07 -19.46
CA TYR A 337 -5.08 -3.35 -19.44
C TYR A 337 -3.67 -3.18 -18.91
N ALA A 338 -3.25 -4.06 -18.02
CA ALA A 338 -1.87 -4.12 -17.52
C ALA A 338 -1.31 -5.53 -17.72
N TYR A 339 -0.08 -5.57 -18.19
CA TYR A 339 0.78 -6.74 -18.21
C TYR A 339 1.95 -6.49 -17.28
N ILE A 340 2.27 -7.47 -16.43
CA ILE A 340 3.46 -7.47 -15.58
C ILE A 340 4.14 -8.83 -15.67
N ASP A 341 5.44 -8.82 -15.83
CA ASP A 341 6.32 -9.98 -15.73
C ASP A 341 7.31 -9.70 -14.59
N VAL A 342 7.28 -10.56 -13.57
CA VAL A 342 8.16 -10.50 -12.41
C VAL A 342 9.01 -11.76 -12.40
N HIS A 343 10.30 -11.57 -12.45
CA HIS A 343 11.27 -12.65 -12.34
C HIS A 343 12.08 -12.45 -11.07
N SER A 344 11.86 -13.33 -10.10
CA SER A 344 12.61 -13.40 -8.84
C SER A 344 12.89 -14.87 -8.59
N GLU A 345 14.10 -15.30 -8.92
CA GLU A 345 14.49 -16.70 -8.93
C GLU A 345 15.19 -17.10 -7.62
N VAL A 346 14.77 -18.24 -7.08
CA VAL A 346 15.42 -18.92 -5.96
C VAL A 346 15.58 -20.39 -6.31
N ASP A 347 16.82 -20.90 -6.26
CA ASP A 347 17.16 -22.31 -6.58
C ASP A 347 16.62 -22.76 -7.96
N GLY A 348 16.55 -21.85 -8.97
CA GLY A 348 16.06 -22.15 -10.31
C GLY A 348 14.51 -22.08 -10.47
N TYR A 349 13.80 -21.64 -9.45
CA TYR A 349 12.34 -21.50 -9.45
C TYR A 349 11.93 -20.04 -9.34
N ASN A 350 11.04 -19.57 -10.25
CA ASN A 350 10.47 -18.24 -10.14
C ASN A 350 9.43 -18.20 -9.01
N MET A 351 9.77 -17.50 -7.92
CA MET A 351 8.93 -17.36 -6.72
C MET A 351 7.88 -16.25 -6.84
N ALA A 352 7.83 -15.52 -7.96
CA ALA A 352 6.85 -14.47 -8.16
C ALA A 352 5.42 -15.01 -8.12
N SER A 353 4.54 -14.26 -7.46
CA SER A 353 3.12 -14.59 -7.31
C SER A 353 2.19 -13.58 -7.98
N ASP A 354 2.75 -12.67 -8.77
CA ASP A 354 1.99 -11.62 -9.45
C ASP A 354 1.23 -12.19 -10.64
N ARG A 355 -0.04 -11.78 -10.78
CA ARG A 355 -0.87 -12.18 -11.92
C ARG A 355 -0.45 -11.39 -13.16
N PRO A 356 0.03 -12.06 -14.23
CA PRO A 356 0.66 -11.36 -15.36
C PRO A 356 -0.29 -10.45 -16.13
N HIS A 357 -1.58 -10.73 -16.16
CA HIS A 357 -2.52 -9.90 -16.92
C HIS A 357 -3.65 -9.41 -16.05
N SER A 358 -3.99 -8.13 -16.18
CA SER A 358 -5.20 -7.57 -15.58
C SER A 358 -5.92 -6.64 -16.57
N LEU A 359 -7.25 -6.68 -16.53
CA LEU A 359 -8.13 -5.80 -17.29
C LEU A 359 -9.13 -5.15 -16.36
N THR A 360 -9.23 -3.83 -16.43
CA THR A 360 -10.30 -3.08 -15.75
C THR A 360 -11.14 -2.35 -16.78
N PHE A 361 -12.45 -2.29 -16.54
CA PHE A 361 -13.34 -1.48 -17.34
C PHE A 361 -14.34 -0.73 -16.47
N THR A 362 -14.72 0.47 -16.92
CA THR A 362 -15.70 1.30 -16.25
C THR A 362 -16.60 1.91 -17.31
N ALA A 363 -17.90 1.78 -17.13
CA ALA A 363 -18.91 2.50 -17.92
C ALA A 363 -19.76 3.35 -16.98
N ASN A 364 -19.62 4.66 -17.08
CA ASN A 364 -20.37 5.61 -16.28
C ASN A 364 -21.34 6.38 -17.18
N TYR A 365 -22.58 6.44 -16.78
CA TYR A 365 -23.60 7.28 -17.41
C TYR A 365 -24.20 8.20 -16.37
N SER A 366 -24.28 9.50 -16.70
CA SER A 366 -24.97 10.47 -15.85
C SER A 366 -25.70 11.50 -16.71
N LYS A 367 -27.00 11.67 -16.46
CA LYS A 367 -27.82 12.65 -17.18
C LYS A 367 -28.93 13.16 -16.29
N THR A 368 -29.21 14.44 -16.44
CA THR A 368 -30.32 15.08 -15.75
C THR A 368 -31.55 15.10 -16.67
N PHE A 369 -32.68 14.62 -16.18
CA PHE A 369 -33.99 14.58 -16.80
C PHE A 369 -34.93 15.49 -16.00
N GLY A 370 -35.19 16.67 -16.51
CA GLY A 370 -35.96 17.68 -15.77
C GLY A 370 -35.25 18.04 -14.45
N LYS A 371 -35.82 17.65 -13.30
CA LYS A 371 -35.29 17.95 -11.96
C LYS A 371 -34.59 16.72 -11.32
N VAL A 372 -34.53 15.61 -12.02
CA VAL A 372 -33.93 14.35 -11.49
C VAL A 372 -32.66 14.05 -12.26
N ALA A 373 -31.54 13.89 -11.53
CA ALA A 373 -30.30 13.42 -12.11
C ALA A 373 -30.16 11.91 -11.87
N LEU A 374 -30.05 11.15 -12.97
CA LEU A 374 -29.84 9.70 -12.93
C LEU A 374 -28.38 9.39 -13.23
N SER A 375 -27.84 8.38 -12.57
CA SER A 375 -26.50 7.85 -12.82
C SER A 375 -26.50 6.33 -12.79
N ALA A 376 -25.64 5.74 -13.62
CA ALA A 376 -25.33 4.32 -13.63
C ALA A 376 -23.82 4.15 -13.77
N ALA A 377 -23.24 3.26 -12.99
CA ALA A 377 -21.82 2.91 -13.03
C ALA A 377 -21.65 1.40 -13.04
N LEU A 378 -21.09 0.88 -14.11
CA LEU A 378 -20.67 -0.51 -14.22
C LEU A 378 -19.14 -0.55 -14.13
N ASN A 379 -18.60 -1.30 -13.18
CA ASN A 379 -17.16 -1.47 -13.00
C ASN A 379 -16.83 -2.95 -13.05
N GLY A 380 -15.76 -3.30 -13.75
CA GLY A 380 -15.28 -4.67 -13.81
C GLY A 380 -13.78 -4.73 -13.71
N ARG A 381 -13.29 -5.82 -13.11
CA ARG A 381 -11.88 -6.18 -13.03
C ARG A 381 -11.73 -7.67 -13.28
N TRP A 382 -10.91 -8.00 -14.26
CA TRP A 382 -10.45 -9.35 -14.51
C TRP A 382 -8.94 -9.43 -14.25
N MET A 383 -8.49 -10.55 -13.70
CA MET A 383 -7.08 -10.88 -13.50
C MET A 383 -6.86 -12.31 -13.97
N SER A 384 -5.76 -12.57 -14.68
CA SER A 384 -5.42 -13.91 -15.18
C SER A 384 -5.17 -14.91 -14.05
N SER A 385 -5.08 -16.19 -14.40
CA SER A 385 -4.47 -17.21 -13.54
C SER A 385 -2.99 -16.86 -13.27
N VAL A 386 -2.44 -17.45 -12.22
CA VAL A 386 -1.03 -17.36 -11.88
C VAL A 386 -0.56 -18.70 -11.34
N GLU A 387 0.64 -19.09 -11.72
CA GLU A 387 1.38 -20.21 -11.17
C GLU A 387 2.41 -19.68 -10.18
N THR A 388 2.48 -20.26 -9.00
CA THR A 388 3.44 -19.89 -7.96
C THR A 388 4.17 -21.12 -7.47
N TRP A 389 5.42 -20.95 -7.10
CA TRP A 389 6.21 -21.99 -6.47
C TRP A 389 6.44 -21.66 -5.01
N TYR A 390 6.42 -22.65 -4.15
CA TYR A 390 6.82 -22.51 -2.75
C TYR A 390 7.60 -23.74 -2.29
N LYS A 391 8.52 -23.53 -1.38
CA LYS A 391 9.30 -24.60 -0.77
C LYS A 391 8.50 -25.21 0.37
N ASN A 392 8.21 -26.52 0.30
CA ASN A 392 7.50 -27.21 1.37
C ASN A 392 8.42 -27.57 2.55
N SER A 393 7.87 -28.04 3.67
CA SER A 393 8.60 -28.42 4.87
C SER A 393 9.59 -29.58 4.67
N ALA A 394 9.48 -30.35 3.59
CA ALA A 394 10.42 -31.40 3.20
C ALA A 394 11.58 -30.87 2.32
N GLY A 395 11.63 -29.55 2.04
CA GLY A 395 12.65 -28.90 1.22
C GLY A 395 12.42 -29.00 -0.28
N GLY A 396 11.35 -29.63 -0.73
CA GLY A 396 10.98 -29.71 -2.15
C GLY A 396 10.15 -28.50 -2.61
N TYR A 397 10.27 -28.14 -3.90
CA TYR A 397 9.45 -27.11 -4.50
C TYR A 397 8.12 -27.68 -4.99
N VAL A 398 7.02 -27.00 -4.63
CA VAL A 398 5.66 -27.38 -5.02
C VAL A 398 5.04 -26.22 -5.80
N LYS A 399 4.37 -26.55 -6.90
CA LYS A 399 3.66 -25.62 -7.76
C LYS A 399 2.22 -25.47 -7.29
N ASN A 400 1.77 -24.24 -7.11
CA ASN A 400 0.38 -23.88 -6.94
C ASN A 400 -0.13 -23.10 -8.15
N GLU A 401 -1.36 -23.40 -8.56
CA GLU A 401 -2.05 -22.68 -9.63
C GLU A 401 -3.31 -22.03 -9.07
N TYR A 402 -3.43 -20.72 -9.27
CA TYR A 402 -4.60 -19.94 -8.89
C TYR A 402 -5.40 -19.55 -10.14
N GLU A 403 -6.68 -19.87 -10.16
CA GLU A 403 -7.60 -19.55 -11.25
C GLU A 403 -7.71 -18.04 -11.51
N SER A 404 -8.13 -17.66 -12.70
CA SER A 404 -8.44 -16.27 -13.03
C SER A 404 -9.61 -15.75 -12.17
N ARG A 405 -9.59 -14.44 -11.88
CA ARG A 405 -10.60 -13.78 -11.03
C ARG A 405 -11.34 -12.71 -11.81
N THR A 406 -12.67 -12.67 -11.67
CA THR A 406 -13.50 -11.63 -12.28
C THR A 406 -14.43 -11.02 -11.24
N PHE A 407 -14.29 -9.72 -11.02
CA PHE A 407 -15.18 -8.96 -10.16
C PHE A 407 -15.93 -7.92 -11.00
N CYS A 408 -17.22 -7.80 -10.79
CA CYS A 408 -18.04 -6.82 -11.47
C CYS A 408 -19.04 -6.22 -10.49
N SER A 409 -19.23 -4.90 -10.53
CA SER A 409 -20.22 -4.20 -9.72
C SER A 409 -21.07 -3.25 -10.58
N LEU A 410 -22.35 -3.14 -10.27
CA LEU A 410 -23.28 -2.22 -10.87
C LEU A 410 -23.85 -1.31 -9.79
N ASN A 411 -23.75 0.01 -10.01
CA ASN A 411 -24.31 1.00 -9.11
C ASN A 411 -25.27 1.91 -9.88
N LEU A 412 -26.46 2.09 -9.36
CA LEU A 412 -27.50 2.98 -9.90
C LEU A 412 -27.75 4.10 -8.89
N GLY A 413 -27.89 5.32 -9.35
CA GLY A 413 -28.13 6.48 -8.51
C GLY A 413 -29.23 7.38 -9.07
N ALA A 414 -30.04 7.94 -8.19
CA ALA A 414 -31.00 8.98 -8.51
C ALA A 414 -30.88 10.11 -7.48
N ARG A 415 -30.69 11.35 -7.98
CA ARG A 415 -30.74 12.57 -7.17
C ARG A 415 -32.01 13.33 -7.50
N PHE A 416 -32.84 13.52 -6.51
CA PHE A 416 -34.11 14.26 -6.60
C PHE A 416 -33.94 15.68 -6.06
N PRO A 417 -34.88 16.56 -6.37
CA PRO A 417 -35.00 17.91 -5.75
C PRO A 417 -35.05 17.81 -4.21
N ARG A 418 -34.69 18.90 -3.53
CA ARG A 418 -34.70 19.01 -2.07
C ARG A 418 -33.69 18.07 -1.38
N GLY A 419 -32.58 17.75 -2.06
CA GLY A 419 -31.45 17.06 -1.44
C GLY A 419 -31.59 15.56 -1.24
N PHE A 420 -32.63 14.91 -1.74
CA PHE A 420 -32.79 13.46 -1.68
C PHE A 420 -31.89 12.77 -2.71
N ARG A 421 -31.14 11.76 -2.25
CA ARG A 421 -30.35 10.87 -3.12
C ARG A 421 -30.61 9.42 -2.72
N PHE A 422 -30.92 8.61 -3.71
CA PHE A 422 -31.02 7.17 -3.59
C PHE A 422 -29.93 6.51 -4.41
N THR A 423 -29.26 5.49 -3.86
CA THR A 423 -28.32 4.63 -4.59
C THR A 423 -28.62 3.18 -4.30
N ALA A 424 -28.55 2.36 -5.36
CA ALA A 424 -28.65 0.90 -5.26
C ALA A 424 -27.41 0.29 -5.94
N GLY A 425 -26.80 -0.70 -5.32
CA GLY A 425 -25.60 -1.35 -5.84
C GLY A 425 -25.70 -2.87 -5.76
N ILE A 426 -25.08 -3.53 -6.72
CA ILE A 426 -24.81 -4.96 -6.72
C ILE A 426 -23.32 -5.14 -6.80
N ASP A 427 -22.75 -5.77 -5.80
CA ASP A 427 -21.34 -6.13 -5.74
C ASP A 427 -21.14 -7.58 -6.10
N ASN A 428 -19.97 -7.90 -6.70
CA ASN A 428 -19.64 -9.24 -7.14
C ASN A 428 -20.76 -9.89 -7.98
N LEU A 429 -21.16 -9.21 -9.06
CA LEU A 429 -22.29 -9.57 -9.93
C LEU A 429 -22.23 -11.00 -10.48
N PHE A 430 -21.03 -11.58 -10.60
CA PHE A 430 -20.81 -12.94 -11.06
C PHE A 430 -20.68 -13.98 -9.94
N ASP A 431 -20.93 -13.58 -8.67
CA ASP A 431 -20.81 -14.45 -7.48
C ASP A 431 -19.47 -15.20 -7.41
N PHE A 432 -18.40 -14.51 -7.82
CA PHE A 432 -17.09 -15.13 -7.82
C PHE A 432 -16.68 -15.51 -6.38
N LYS A 433 -16.27 -16.75 -6.20
CA LYS A 433 -15.72 -17.30 -4.95
C LYS A 433 -14.44 -18.05 -5.30
N ASP A 434 -13.38 -17.79 -4.55
CA ASP A 434 -12.13 -18.52 -4.73
C ASP A 434 -12.35 -19.98 -4.32
N LYS A 435 -12.08 -20.92 -5.23
CA LYS A 435 -12.26 -22.34 -4.99
C LYS A 435 -10.99 -23.03 -4.49
N ASN A 436 -9.84 -22.40 -4.68
CA ASN A 436 -8.54 -22.97 -4.35
C ASN A 436 -8.11 -22.58 -2.94
N VAL A 437 -8.98 -22.82 -1.97
CA VAL A 437 -8.61 -22.70 -0.54
C VAL A 437 -7.97 -24.03 -0.15
N THR A 438 -6.64 -24.12 -0.17
CA THR A 438 -5.94 -25.26 0.44
C THR A 438 -5.97 -25.10 1.96
N ALA A 439 -6.02 -26.21 2.70
CA ALA A 439 -6.13 -26.22 4.16
C ALA A 439 -5.02 -25.45 4.88
N ASP A 440 -3.89 -25.21 4.23
CA ASP A 440 -2.72 -24.51 4.78
C ASP A 440 -2.73 -22.98 4.59
N GLN A 441 -3.74 -22.42 3.93
CA GLN A 441 -3.83 -20.98 3.72
C GLN A 441 -5.10 -20.43 4.37
N SER A 442 -4.95 -19.59 5.40
CA SER A 442 -6.02 -18.77 5.96
C SER A 442 -6.45 -17.70 4.94
N VAL A 443 -7.28 -18.09 3.96
CA VAL A 443 -7.83 -17.15 3.01
C VAL A 443 -9.06 -16.49 3.64
N THR A 444 -9.06 -15.17 3.69
CA THR A 444 -10.26 -14.43 4.10
C THR A 444 -11.41 -14.79 3.17
N PRO A 445 -12.53 -15.36 3.68
CA PRO A 445 -13.65 -15.75 2.85
C PRO A 445 -14.15 -14.58 2.02
N GLN A 446 -14.22 -14.74 0.71
CA GLN A 446 -14.75 -13.69 -0.16
C GLN A 446 -16.29 -13.72 -0.08
N ARG A 447 -16.88 -12.53 0.10
CA ARG A 447 -18.33 -12.40 0.00
C ARG A 447 -18.76 -12.71 -1.43
N GLY A 448 -19.78 -13.56 -1.59
CA GLY A 448 -20.50 -13.72 -2.84
C GLY A 448 -21.23 -12.44 -3.26
N ILE A 449 -22.24 -12.57 -4.11
CA ILE A 449 -23.05 -11.43 -4.56
C ILE A 449 -23.63 -10.66 -3.37
N GLY A 450 -23.44 -9.34 -3.38
CA GLY A 450 -23.91 -8.42 -2.34
C GLY A 450 -24.82 -7.34 -2.89
N PHE A 451 -25.83 -6.93 -2.12
CA PHE A 451 -26.72 -5.84 -2.46
C PHE A 451 -26.54 -4.70 -1.45
N ILE A 452 -26.45 -3.46 -1.95
CA ILE A 452 -26.30 -2.28 -1.13
C ILE A 452 -27.37 -1.27 -1.53
N GLY A 453 -28.08 -0.74 -0.55
CA GLY A 453 -29.05 0.36 -0.73
C GLY A 453 -28.68 1.52 0.19
N THR A 454 -28.64 2.75 -0.31
CA THR A 454 -28.39 3.95 0.49
C THR A 454 -29.38 5.03 0.17
N LEU A 455 -30.00 5.60 1.20
CA LEU A 455 -30.80 6.81 1.12
C LEU A 455 -30.04 7.93 1.86
N SER A 456 -29.77 9.03 1.17
CA SER A 456 -29.12 10.20 1.75
C SER A 456 -30.03 11.42 1.59
N VAL A 457 -30.07 12.28 2.60
CA VAL A 457 -30.82 13.54 2.59
C VAL A 457 -29.88 14.67 2.98
N ASN A 458 -29.74 15.65 2.12
CA ASN A 458 -29.07 16.91 2.47
C ASN A 458 -30.07 17.80 3.20
N ILE A 459 -29.86 18.03 4.48
CA ILE A 459 -30.78 18.79 5.33
C ILE A 459 -30.81 20.29 4.94
N ALA A 460 -29.69 20.86 4.54
CA ALA A 460 -29.63 22.24 4.07
C ALA A 460 -30.50 22.46 2.82
N ASP A 461 -30.40 21.58 1.83
CA ASP A 461 -31.23 21.62 0.61
C ASP A 461 -32.72 21.33 0.91
N LEU A 462 -32.98 20.47 1.93
CA LEU A 462 -34.34 20.14 2.37
C LEU A 462 -35.03 21.35 3.02
N LEU A 463 -34.32 22.07 3.88
CA LEU A 463 -34.79 23.20 4.64
C LEU A 463 -34.67 24.52 3.87
N LYS A 464 -34.09 24.53 2.64
CA LYS A 464 -33.78 25.72 1.85
C LYS A 464 -32.92 26.75 2.63
N LEU A 465 -32.00 26.29 3.47
CA LEU A 465 -30.99 27.06 4.18
C LEU A 465 -29.81 27.43 3.30
#